data_38494089544e8942ba7d3d29a457250e
#
_entry.id   38494089544e8942ba7d3d29a457250e
#
_cell.length_a   1.000
_cell.length_b   1.000
_cell.length_c   1.000
_cell.angle_alpha   90.00
_cell.angle_beta   90.00
_cell.angle_gamma   90.00
#
_symmetry.space_group_name_H-M   'P 1'
#
loop_
_entity.id
_entity.type
_entity.pdbx_description
1 polymer ?
#
loop_
_entity_poly.entity_id
_entity_poly.type
_entity_poly.pdbx_seq_one_letter_code
_entity_poly.pdbx_strand_id
1 'polypeptide(L)'
;MSTRVASVERNTSETQIALSLNIDGSGNYNNETPVPFLNHMLDLFAKHALVDLEIKATGDVEVDYHHLVEDVGIVLGLSLIHI
;
A
#
# COMPACT_ATOMS: atom_id res chain seq x y z
N MET A 1 -24.28 3.22 7.64
CA MET A 1 -23.30 4.17 7.10
C MET A 1 -22.26 3.41 6.31
N SER A 2 -22.07 3.77 5.06
CA SER A 2 -21.13 3.06 4.21
C SER A 2 -19.70 3.57 4.46
N THR A 3 -18.76 2.65 4.58
CA THR A 3 -17.35 2.98 4.63
C THR A 3 -16.78 2.95 3.21
N ARG A 4 -15.86 3.84 2.92
CA ARG A 4 -15.22 3.91 1.61
C ARG A 4 -13.93 3.12 1.65
N VAL A 5 -14.03 1.86 1.23
CA VAL A 5 -12.92 0.90 1.28
C VAL A 5 -12.61 0.41 -0.11
N ALA A 6 -11.35 0.30 -0.44
CA ALA A 6 -10.88 -0.34 -1.65
C ALA A 6 -9.82 -1.39 -1.31
N SER A 7 -9.86 -2.51 -2.00
CA SER A 7 -8.85 -3.55 -1.91
C SER A 7 -8.34 -3.86 -3.31
N VAL A 8 -7.03 -3.82 -3.48
CA VAL A 8 -6.39 -4.04 -4.78
C VAL A 8 -5.27 -5.06 -4.61
N GLU A 9 -5.20 -6.00 -5.54
CA GLU A 9 -4.09 -6.94 -5.63
C GLU A 9 -3.42 -6.76 -6.99
N ARG A 10 -2.10 -6.78 -6.99
CA ARG A 10 -1.30 -6.73 -8.19
C ARG A 10 -0.18 -7.77 -8.09
N ASN A 11 -0.23 -8.73 -8.97
CA ASN A 11 0.77 -9.80 -9.01
C ASN A 11 1.45 -9.76 -10.38
N THR A 12 2.75 -9.54 -10.37
CA THR A 12 3.58 -9.64 -11.56
C THR A 12 4.59 -10.76 -11.36
N SER A 13 5.42 -11.03 -12.37
CA SER A 13 6.48 -12.03 -12.22
C SER A 13 7.52 -11.62 -11.19
N GLU A 14 7.60 -10.34 -10.85
CA GLU A 14 8.63 -9.79 -9.98
C GLU A 14 8.10 -9.35 -8.62
N THR A 15 6.82 -8.98 -8.52
CA THR A 15 6.24 -8.45 -7.29
C THR A 15 4.85 -9.01 -7.04
N GLN A 16 4.49 -9.07 -5.76
CA GLN A 16 3.15 -9.43 -5.31
C GLN A 16 2.72 -8.40 -4.27
N ILE A 17 1.61 -7.71 -4.52
CA ILE A 17 1.14 -6.63 -3.67
C ILE A 17 -0.34 -6.83 -3.39
N ALA A 18 -0.70 -6.77 -2.11
CA ALA A 18 -2.09 -6.72 -1.65
C ALA A 18 -2.25 -5.47 -0.80
N LEU A 19 -3.25 -4.65 -1.11
CA LEU A 19 -3.49 -3.39 -0.44
C LEU A 19 -4.96 -3.26 -0.08
N SER A 20 -5.22 -2.80 1.15
CA SER A 20 -6.56 -2.42 1.60
C SER A 20 -6.50 -1.01 2.13
N LEU A 21 -7.37 -0.14 1.65
CA LEU A 21 -7.44 1.26 2.04
C LEU A 21 -8.86 1.63 2.44
N ASN A 22 -9.02 2.21 3.64
CA ASN A 22 -10.28 2.77 4.10
C ASN A 22 -10.08 4.26 4.35
N ILE A 23 -10.65 5.12 3.50
CA ILE A 23 -10.50 6.56 3.64
C ILE A 23 -11.37 7.16 4.75
N ASP A 24 -12.28 6.39 5.31
CA ASP A 24 -13.06 6.78 6.49
C ASP A 24 -12.46 6.21 7.78
N GLY A 25 -11.18 5.89 7.75
CA GLY A 25 -10.47 5.34 8.88
C GLY A 25 -10.03 6.36 9.90
N SER A 26 -9.17 5.95 10.81
CA SER A 26 -8.69 6.76 11.91
C SER A 26 -7.17 6.85 12.01
N GLY A 27 -6.46 6.38 10.99
CA GLY A 27 -5.01 6.42 10.96
C GLY A 27 -4.33 5.13 11.39
N ASN A 28 -5.04 4.02 11.34
CA ASN A 28 -4.47 2.70 11.60
C ASN A 28 -3.68 2.23 10.39
N TYR A 29 -2.54 1.62 10.62
CA TYR A 29 -1.71 1.15 9.51
C TYR A 29 -1.01 -0.16 9.86
N ASN A 30 -0.79 -0.96 8.84
CA ASN A 30 0.00 -2.17 8.93
C ASN A 30 0.65 -2.38 7.56
N ASN A 31 1.85 -1.86 7.40
CA ASN A 31 2.54 -1.85 6.12
C ASN A 31 3.76 -2.77 6.18
N GLU A 32 3.71 -3.85 5.41
CA GLU A 32 4.75 -4.85 5.36
C GLU A 32 5.31 -4.92 3.94
N THR A 33 6.45 -4.30 3.74
CA THR A 33 7.21 -4.42 2.49
C THR A 33 8.65 -4.76 2.83
N PRO A 34 9.44 -5.28 1.89
CA PRO A 34 10.86 -5.52 2.13
C PRO A 34 11.70 -4.25 2.12
N VAL A 35 11.10 -3.07 1.99
CA VAL A 35 11.81 -1.78 1.99
C VAL A 35 11.40 -0.99 3.23
N PRO A 36 12.24 -0.96 4.29
CA PRO A 36 11.88 -0.29 5.56
C PRO A 36 11.54 1.19 5.40
N PHE A 37 12.26 1.89 4.54
CA PHE A 37 11.98 3.31 4.29
C PHE A 37 10.58 3.51 3.70
N LEU A 38 10.17 2.63 2.79
CA LEU A 38 8.83 2.68 2.21
C LEU A 38 7.77 2.42 3.27
N ASN A 39 7.99 1.45 4.16
CA ASN A 39 7.06 1.18 5.27
C ASN A 39 6.87 2.43 6.13
N HIS A 40 7.97 3.11 6.44
CA HIS A 40 7.91 4.33 7.24
C HIS A 40 7.10 5.43 6.55
N MET A 41 7.30 5.62 5.25
CA MET A 41 6.56 6.63 4.49
C MET A 41 5.08 6.31 4.41
N LEU A 42 4.73 5.04 4.23
CA LEU A 42 3.32 4.61 4.19
C LEU A 42 2.65 4.78 5.55
N ASP A 43 3.37 4.49 6.64
CA ASP A 43 2.86 4.68 7.99
C ASP A 43 2.54 6.17 8.24
N LEU A 44 3.45 7.05 7.84
CA LEU A 44 3.25 8.49 7.97
C LEU A 44 2.05 8.96 7.14
N PHE A 45 1.92 8.45 5.93
CA PHE A 45 0.78 8.78 5.07
C PHE A 45 -0.54 8.42 5.74
N ALA A 46 -0.66 7.18 6.23
CA ALA A 46 -1.89 6.72 6.87
C ALA A 46 -2.22 7.56 8.10
N LYS A 47 -1.22 7.83 8.93
CA LYS A 47 -1.39 8.60 10.16
C LYS A 47 -1.83 10.04 9.89
N HIS A 48 -1.18 10.70 8.95
CA HIS A 48 -1.47 12.11 8.67
C HIS A 48 -2.75 12.30 7.86
N ALA A 49 -3.07 11.35 6.99
CA ALA A 49 -4.31 11.40 6.20
C ALA A 49 -5.52 10.85 6.97
N LEU A 50 -5.31 10.25 8.13
CA LEU A 50 -6.36 9.62 8.95
C LEU A 50 -7.12 8.54 8.18
N VAL A 51 -6.39 7.77 7.38
CA VAL A 51 -6.94 6.62 6.66
C VAL A 51 -6.41 5.33 7.29
N ASP A 52 -7.16 4.26 7.14
CA ASP A 52 -6.66 2.94 7.50
C ASP A 52 -6.01 2.31 6.27
N LEU A 53 -4.76 1.92 6.40
CA LEU A 53 -3.96 1.39 5.30
C LEU A 53 -3.30 0.09 5.70
N GLU A 54 -3.52 -0.95 4.91
CA GLU A 54 -2.87 -2.23 5.10
C GLU A 54 -2.24 -2.65 3.78
N ILE A 55 -0.93 -2.82 3.78
CA ILE A 55 -0.19 -3.24 2.59
C ILE A 55 0.67 -4.44 2.94
N LYS A 56 0.61 -5.44 2.09
CA LYS A 56 1.50 -6.59 2.16
C LYS A 56 2.12 -6.77 0.80
N ALA A 57 3.43 -6.58 0.71
CA ALA A 57 4.13 -6.62 -0.56
C ALA A 57 5.39 -7.47 -0.45
N THR A 58 5.64 -8.27 -1.48
CA THR A 58 6.87 -9.03 -1.64
C THR A 58 7.41 -8.79 -3.05
N GLY A 59 8.72 -8.87 -3.20
CA GLY A 59 9.34 -8.69 -4.49
C GLY A 59 10.82 -8.96 -4.45
N ASP A 60 11.46 -8.96 -5.61
CA ASP A 60 12.89 -9.16 -5.72
C ASP A 60 13.62 -7.83 -5.49
N VAL A 61 14.03 -7.62 -4.24
CA VAL A 61 14.71 -6.39 -3.84
C VAL A 61 16.23 -6.53 -3.88
N GLU A 62 16.76 -7.72 -4.10
CA GLU A 62 18.20 -7.93 -4.19
C GLU A 62 18.77 -7.35 -5.47
N VAL A 63 17.98 -7.37 -6.54
CA VAL A 63 18.38 -6.84 -7.84
C VAL A 63 17.95 -5.39 -7.97
N ASP A 64 16.67 -5.09 -7.73
CA ASP A 64 16.14 -3.75 -7.92
C ASP A 64 14.79 -3.59 -7.20
N TYR A 65 14.81 -2.91 -6.06
CA TYR A 65 13.58 -2.63 -5.34
C TYR A 65 12.78 -1.48 -5.96
N HIS A 66 13.30 -0.83 -6.97
CA HIS A 66 12.62 0.27 -7.64
C HIS A 66 11.27 -0.16 -8.22
N HIS A 67 11.22 -1.35 -8.82
CA HIS A 67 9.97 -1.91 -9.33
C HIS A 67 8.93 -2.10 -8.23
N LEU A 68 9.36 -2.55 -7.05
CA LEU A 68 8.45 -2.73 -5.93
C LEU A 68 7.86 -1.40 -5.48
N VAL A 69 8.69 -0.36 -5.36
CA VAL A 69 8.23 0.98 -4.95
C VAL A 69 7.25 1.55 -5.97
N GLU A 70 7.56 1.41 -7.25
CA GLU A 70 6.66 1.87 -8.32
C GLU A 70 5.32 1.13 -8.29
N ASP A 71 5.36 -0.19 -8.13
CA ASP A 71 4.14 -1.00 -8.11
C ASP A 71 3.28 -0.68 -6.90
N VAL A 72 3.87 -0.46 -5.73
CA VAL A 72 3.12 -0.03 -4.54
C VAL A 72 2.45 1.32 -4.80
N GLY A 73 3.16 2.25 -5.43
CA GLY A 73 2.58 3.54 -5.80
C GLY A 73 1.40 3.41 -6.76
N ILE A 74 1.52 2.54 -7.75
CA ILE A 74 0.44 2.28 -8.71
C ILE A 74 -0.78 1.69 -7.99
N VAL A 75 -0.56 0.69 -7.14
CA VAL A 75 -1.65 0.02 -6.42
C VAL A 75 -2.36 0.99 -5.48
N LEU A 76 -1.59 1.84 -4.78
CA LEU A 76 -2.18 2.86 -3.92
C LEU A 76 -3.02 3.85 -4.71
N GLY A 77 -2.52 4.30 -5.87
CA GLY A 77 -3.27 5.19 -6.76
C GLY A 77 -4.55 4.56 -7.26
N LEU A 78 -4.50 3.29 -7.68
CA LEU A 78 -5.68 2.56 -8.14
C LEU A 78 -6.71 2.42 -7.01
N SER A 79 -6.28 2.17 -5.77
CA SER A 79 -7.21 2.05 -4.65
C SER A 79 -7.94 3.36 -4.40
N LEU A 80 -7.26 4.48 -4.51
CA LEU A 80 -7.87 5.80 -4.36
C LEU A 80 -8.90 6.09 -5.47
N ILE A 81 -8.61 5.67 -6.69
CA ILE A 81 -9.53 5.84 -7.82
C ILE A 81 -10.79 4.99 -7.65
N HIS A 82 -10.65 3.79 -7.08
CA HIS A 82 -11.76 2.86 -6.94
C HIS A 82 -12.67 3.17 -5.75
N ILE A 83 -12.30 4.10 -4.91
CA ILE A 83 -13.15 4.58 -3.85
C ILE A 83 -14.09 5.67 -4.39
#